data_de25cd6ca267cbc8adb0ac6d2bbd8e82
#
_entry.id   de25cd6ca267cbc8adb0ac6d2bbd8e82
#
_cell.length_a   1.000
_cell.length_b   1.000
_cell.length_c   1.000
_cell.angle_alpha   90.00
_cell.angle_beta   90.00
_cell.angle_gamma   90.00
#
_symmetry.space_group_name_H-M   'P 1'
#
loop_
_entity.id
_entity.type
_entity.pdbx_description
1 polymer ?
#
loop_
_entity_poly.entity_id
_entity_poly.type
_entity_poly.pdbx_seq_one_letter_code
_entity_poly.pdbx_strand_id
1 'polypeptide(L)'
;MKNRAYRNYIFDFYGTLVDILTDEKDPVLWDKLGHLYQAYGAAYESETLKKAYAKRVDQARKELIELKGVAYPEIDLAHIFNQLYVDARPQSSNSNQPEDWGQLIAMVFRVLSRKHVTAYPHTKEVLAFLKEQGCRIYLLSNAQAAFTNAEIDLMALRPYFDAIYLSSDAGICKPQPEFLKQVLDDHGLN
;
A
#
# COMPACT_ATOMS: atom_id res chain seq x y z
N MET A 1 -39.27 -10.43 -0.25
CA MET A 1 -37.88 -9.96 -0.33
C MET A 1 -37.89 -8.57 -0.92
N LYS A 2 -37.41 -7.53 -0.21
CA LYS A 2 -37.25 -6.18 -0.80
C LYS A 2 -36.25 -6.28 -1.93
N ASN A 3 -36.65 -5.86 -3.14
CA ASN A 3 -35.75 -5.77 -4.30
C ASN A 3 -34.59 -4.84 -3.93
N ARG A 4 -33.37 -5.38 -3.77
CA ARG A 4 -32.19 -4.54 -3.55
C ARG A 4 -31.86 -3.81 -4.83
N ALA A 5 -31.61 -2.51 -4.71
CA ALA A 5 -31.24 -1.67 -5.84
C ALA A 5 -29.84 -2.02 -6.40
N TYR A 6 -28.93 -2.56 -5.53
CA TYR A 6 -27.54 -2.83 -5.90
C TYR A 6 -27.14 -4.26 -5.56
N ARG A 7 -26.29 -4.87 -6.43
CA ARG A 7 -25.71 -6.20 -6.25
C ARG A 7 -24.17 -6.17 -6.17
N ASN A 8 -23.57 -5.06 -6.52
CA ASN A 8 -22.12 -4.86 -6.51
C ASN A 8 -21.79 -3.72 -5.57
N TYR A 9 -20.82 -3.91 -4.70
CA TYR A 9 -20.37 -2.93 -3.71
C TYR A 9 -18.86 -2.78 -3.83
N ILE A 10 -18.40 -1.54 -3.94
CA ILE A 10 -16.99 -1.20 -3.95
C ILE A 10 -16.70 -0.42 -2.67
N PHE A 11 -15.83 -0.96 -1.83
CA PHE A 11 -15.41 -0.34 -0.57
C PHE A 11 -14.00 0.22 -0.67
N ASP A 12 -13.76 1.32 0.01
CA ASP A 12 -12.43 1.71 0.42
C ASP A 12 -12.01 0.92 1.67
N PHE A 13 -10.73 0.95 2.03
CA PHE A 13 -10.19 0.19 3.16
C PHE A 13 -9.98 1.05 4.39
N TYR A 14 -8.92 1.85 4.38
CA TYR A 14 -8.57 2.70 5.51
C TYR A 14 -9.51 3.89 5.64
N GLY A 15 -10.01 4.13 6.86
CA GLY A 15 -11.01 5.17 7.12
C GLY A 15 -12.44 4.78 6.73
N THR A 16 -12.65 3.55 6.19
CA THR A 16 -13.98 3.04 5.79
C THR A 16 -14.31 1.70 6.45
N LEU A 17 -13.48 0.70 6.24
CA LEU A 17 -13.61 -0.63 6.86
C LEU A 17 -12.67 -0.81 8.05
N VAL A 18 -11.60 -0.04 8.08
CA VAL A 18 -10.48 -0.18 9.01
C VAL A 18 -10.08 1.18 9.55
N ASP A 19 -9.99 1.27 10.86
CA ASP A 19 -9.38 2.38 11.56
C ASP A 19 -7.86 2.20 11.63
N ILE A 20 -7.12 3.27 11.35
CA ILE A 20 -5.66 3.26 11.34
C ILE A 20 -5.08 4.58 11.79
N LEU A 21 -3.99 4.50 12.52
CA LEU A 21 -3.15 5.64 12.83
C LEU A 21 -1.70 5.30 12.54
N THR A 22 -1.05 6.13 11.74
CA THR A 22 0.38 6.03 11.42
C THR A 22 1.10 7.34 11.73
N ASP A 23 2.37 7.23 12.06
CA ASP A 23 3.29 8.37 12.19
C ASP A 23 4.59 8.08 11.42
N GLU A 24 4.59 8.49 10.16
CA GLU A 24 5.76 8.35 9.28
C GLU A 24 6.83 9.44 9.53
N LYS A 25 6.54 10.40 10.42
CA LYS A 25 7.48 11.45 10.80
C LYS A 25 8.29 11.11 12.04
N ASP A 26 7.92 10.05 12.76
CA ASP A 26 8.58 9.60 13.98
C ASP A 26 10.09 9.41 13.74
N PRO A 27 10.96 10.17 14.45
CA PRO A 27 12.41 10.06 14.25
C PRO A 27 12.95 8.66 14.60
N VAL A 28 12.31 7.96 15.53
CA VAL A 28 12.70 6.59 15.92
C VAL A 28 12.52 5.60 14.78
N LEU A 29 11.49 5.80 13.94
CA LEU A 29 11.29 5.00 12.74
C LEU A 29 12.50 5.13 11.79
N TRP A 30 12.90 6.37 11.49
CA TRP A 30 13.98 6.64 10.56
C TRP A 30 15.34 6.22 11.09
N ASP A 31 15.56 6.32 12.39
CA ASP A 31 16.77 5.82 13.07
C ASP A 31 16.89 4.30 12.92
N LYS A 32 15.84 3.57 13.24
CA LYS A 32 15.82 2.10 13.09
C LYS A 32 16.00 1.65 11.63
N LEU A 33 15.38 2.34 10.70
CA LEU A 33 15.57 2.06 9.27
C LEU A 33 17.02 2.34 8.85
N GLY A 34 17.61 3.45 9.28
CA GLY A 34 19.02 3.78 9.01
C GLY A 34 19.95 2.67 9.49
N HIS A 35 19.80 2.21 10.73
CA HIS A 35 20.55 1.07 11.27
C HIS A 35 20.35 -0.21 10.46
N LEU A 36 19.14 -0.48 9.97
CA LEU A 36 18.88 -1.65 9.15
C LEU A 36 19.61 -1.54 7.79
N TYR A 37 19.57 -0.39 7.14
CA TYR A 37 20.32 -0.16 5.90
C TYR A 37 21.83 -0.31 6.12
N GLN A 38 22.38 0.24 7.22
CA GLN A 38 23.81 0.12 7.57
C GLN A 38 24.21 -1.33 7.81
N ALA A 39 23.38 -2.13 8.49
CA ALA A 39 23.65 -3.55 8.74
C ALA A 39 23.83 -4.36 7.45
N TYR A 40 23.23 -3.90 6.35
CA TYR A 40 23.38 -4.50 5.01
C TYR A 40 24.33 -3.72 4.10
N GLY A 41 25.12 -2.79 4.64
CA GLY A 41 26.19 -2.11 3.93
C GLY A 41 25.80 -0.83 3.19
N ALA A 42 24.56 -0.37 3.30
CA ALA A 42 24.14 0.93 2.75
C ALA A 42 24.31 2.03 3.81
N ALA A 43 25.21 2.97 3.59
CA ALA A 43 25.62 3.97 4.58
C ALA A 43 24.61 5.13 4.65
N TYR A 44 23.53 4.95 5.41
CA TYR A 44 22.57 6.01 5.72
C TYR A 44 22.57 6.36 7.21
N GLU A 45 22.70 7.65 7.51
CA GLU A 45 22.23 8.22 8.76
C GLU A 45 20.72 8.51 8.66
N SER A 46 20.01 8.53 9.80
CA SER A 46 18.56 8.72 9.89
C SER A 46 18.04 9.88 9.03
N GLU A 47 18.59 11.07 9.22
CA GLU A 47 18.19 12.28 8.49
C GLU A 47 18.52 12.23 6.99
N THR A 48 19.62 11.60 6.60
CA THR A 48 19.99 11.44 5.19
C THR A 48 19.09 10.43 4.49
N LEU A 49 18.72 9.33 5.16
CA LEU A 49 17.76 8.34 4.65
C LEU A 49 16.40 8.98 4.42
N LYS A 50 15.88 9.74 5.41
CA LYS A 50 14.60 10.42 5.30
C LYS A 50 14.54 11.41 4.14
N LYS A 51 15.63 12.20 3.95
CA LYS A 51 15.74 13.14 2.83
C LYS A 51 15.84 12.41 1.48
N ALA A 52 16.61 11.33 1.42
CA ALA A 52 16.73 10.51 0.22
C ALA A 52 15.40 9.86 -0.16
N TYR A 53 14.66 9.34 0.81
CA TYR A 53 13.31 8.80 0.63
C TYR A 53 12.37 9.86 0.05
N ALA A 54 12.27 11.03 0.67
CA ALA A 54 11.41 12.11 0.19
C ALA A 54 11.74 12.51 -1.25
N LYS A 55 13.03 12.62 -1.57
CA LYS A 55 13.50 12.93 -2.92
C LYS A 55 13.11 11.86 -3.93
N ARG A 56 13.29 10.57 -3.57
CA ARG A 56 12.92 9.44 -4.46
C ARG A 56 11.42 9.36 -4.70
N VAL A 57 10.61 9.56 -3.66
CA VAL A 57 9.14 9.63 -3.77
C VAL A 57 8.70 10.73 -4.74
N ASP A 58 9.25 11.95 -4.59
CA ASP A 58 8.92 13.08 -5.48
C ASP A 58 9.35 12.80 -6.93
N GLN A 59 10.54 12.26 -7.12
CA GLN A 59 11.05 11.89 -8.44
C GLN A 59 10.19 10.81 -9.11
N ALA A 60 9.88 9.73 -8.39
CA ALA A 60 9.05 8.64 -8.92
C ALA A 60 7.64 9.11 -9.30
N ARG A 61 7.04 10.02 -8.53
CA ARG A 61 5.76 10.63 -8.89
C ARG A 61 5.84 11.41 -10.20
N LYS A 62 6.87 12.23 -10.38
CA LYS A 62 7.08 13.00 -11.62
C LYS A 62 7.26 12.08 -12.82
N GLU A 63 8.10 11.06 -12.69
CA GLU A 63 8.32 10.05 -13.73
C GLU A 63 7.01 9.32 -14.12
N LEU A 64 6.18 8.97 -13.14
CA LEU A 64 4.89 8.32 -13.40
C LEU A 64 3.89 9.26 -14.09
N ILE A 65 3.86 10.56 -13.72
CA ILE A 65 3.03 11.57 -14.41
C ILE A 65 3.44 11.66 -15.89
N GLU A 66 4.73 11.77 -16.16
CA GLU A 66 5.26 11.85 -17.51
C GLU A 66 5.00 10.57 -18.32
N LEU A 67 5.24 9.41 -17.70
CA LEU A 67 5.10 8.10 -18.37
C LEU A 67 3.64 7.73 -18.65
N LYS A 68 2.77 7.92 -17.67
CA LYS A 68 1.36 7.48 -17.75
C LYS A 68 0.40 8.57 -18.20
N GLY A 69 0.80 9.83 -18.15
CA GLY A 69 -0.07 10.96 -18.47
C GLY A 69 -1.25 11.11 -17.50
N VAL A 70 -1.09 10.67 -16.24
CA VAL A 70 -2.16 10.68 -15.22
C VAL A 70 -1.93 11.79 -14.20
N ALA A 71 -3.02 12.37 -13.69
CA ALA A 71 -2.94 13.43 -12.68
C ALA A 71 -2.65 12.88 -11.26
N TYR A 72 -3.04 11.64 -11.00
CA TYR A 72 -2.94 11.02 -9.68
C TYR A 72 -2.16 9.70 -9.76
N PRO A 73 -0.83 9.75 -9.91
CA PRO A 73 0.02 8.56 -9.91
C PRO A 73 0.16 7.99 -8.51
N GLU A 74 0.28 6.68 -8.41
CA GLU A 74 0.68 6.00 -7.17
C GLU A 74 2.03 5.33 -7.36
N ILE A 75 2.93 5.57 -6.41
CA ILE A 75 4.26 4.96 -6.38
C ILE A 75 4.21 3.58 -5.70
N ASP A 76 5.17 2.73 -5.99
CA ASP A 76 5.44 1.51 -5.24
C ASP A 76 6.54 1.77 -4.20
N LEU A 77 6.19 1.74 -2.91
CA LEU A 77 7.16 1.94 -1.82
C LEU A 77 8.22 0.85 -1.75
N ALA A 78 7.89 -0.38 -2.11
CA ALA A 78 8.89 -1.46 -2.15
C ALA A 78 9.98 -1.14 -3.18
N HIS A 79 9.59 -0.65 -4.34
CA HIS A 79 10.54 -0.19 -5.36
C HIS A 79 11.39 0.99 -4.85
N ILE A 80 10.79 1.98 -4.19
CA ILE A 80 11.51 3.13 -3.60
C ILE A 80 12.56 2.66 -2.58
N PHE A 81 12.18 1.80 -1.64
CA PHE A 81 13.11 1.29 -0.64
C PHE A 81 14.25 0.45 -1.24
N ASN A 82 13.97 -0.31 -2.29
CA ASN A 82 15.02 -1.03 -3.02
C ASN A 82 15.99 -0.07 -3.71
N GLN A 83 15.50 0.99 -4.38
CA GLN A 83 16.34 1.98 -5.04
C GLN A 83 17.24 2.71 -4.05
N LEU A 84 16.73 3.08 -2.86
CA LEU A 84 17.54 3.68 -1.80
C LEU A 84 18.72 2.79 -1.39
N TYR A 85 18.51 1.48 -1.33
CA TYR A 85 19.60 0.55 -1.04
C TYR A 85 20.64 0.54 -2.16
N VAL A 86 20.20 0.42 -3.40
CA VAL A 86 21.07 0.40 -4.58
C VAL A 86 21.93 1.66 -4.67
N ASP A 87 21.34 2.83 -4.35
CA ASP A 87 22.05 4.12 -4.40
C ASP A 87 23.17 4.26 -3.36
N ALA A 88 23.03 3.64 -2.20
CA ALA A 88 23.94 3.85 -1.07
C ALA A 88 24.91 2.68 -0.81
N ARG A 89 24.73 1.54 -1.47
CA ARG A 89 25.65 0.40 -1.31
C ARG A 89 26.97 0.64 -2.04
N PRO A 90 28.12 0.20 -1.47
CA PRO A 90 29.39 0.20 -2.19
C PRO A 90 29.33 -0.72 -3.41
N GLN A 91 29.88 -0.30 -4.55
CA GLN A 91 29.91 -1.10 -5.79
C GLN A 91 30.65 -2.45 -5.66
N SER A 92 31.56 -2.56 -4.67
CA SER A 92 32.39 -3.73 -4.42
C SER A 92 31.82 -4.72 -3.40
N SER A 93 30.65 -4.46 -2.81
CA SER A 93 30.09 -5.33 -1.79
C SER A 93 29.37 -6.52 -2.41
N ASN A 94 29.79 -7.75 -2.09
CA ASN A 94 28.92 -8.92 -2.18
C ASN A 94 27.75 -8.68 -1.22
N SER A 95 26.63 -8.24 -1.74
CA SER A 95 25.46 -7.95 -0.90
C SER A 95 24.84 -9.25 -0.42
N ASN A 96 24.80 -9.46 0.90
CA ASN A 96 23.92 -10.45 1.53
C ASN A 96 22.48 -9.93 1.64
N GLN A 97 22.10 -9.01 0.74
CA GLN A 97 20.76 -8.43 0.70
C GLN A 97 19.74 -9.53 0.44
N PRO A 98 18.64 -9.60 1.21
CA PRO A 98 17.49 -10.43 0.86
C PRO A 98 16.97 -10.12 -0.54
N GLU A 99 16.52 -11.14 -1.27
CA GLU A 99 16.01 -11.01 -2.64
C GLU A 99 14.88 -9.98 -2.71
N ASP A 100 14.00 -9.98 -1.72
CA ASP A 100 12.84 -9.09 -1.62
C ASP A 100 13.11 -7.90 -0.67
N TRP A 101 14.30 -7.29 -0.72
CA TRP A 101 14.69 -6.19 0.16
C TRP A 101 13.66 -5.07 0.26
N GLY A 102 13.20 -4.57 -0.88
CA GLY A 102 12.24 -3.47 -0.92
C GLY A 102 10.93 -3.82 -0.21
N GLN A 103 10.42 -5.03 -0.43
CA GLN A 103 9.24 -5.55 0.24
C GLN A 103 9.44 -5.67 1.75
N LEU A 104 10.59 -6.20 2.17
CA LEU A 104 10.95 -6.29 3.59
C LEU A 104 10.97 -4.91 4.26
N ILE A 105 11.64 -3.94 3.64
CA ILE A 105 11.73 -2.59 4.20
C ILE A 105 10.38 -1.88 4.22
N ALA A 106 9.54 -2.05 3.20
CA ALA A 106 8.18 -1.50 3.19
C ALA A 106 7.35 -2.06 4.36
N MET A 107 7.45 -3.36 4.65
CA MET A 107 6.81 -3.98 5.82
C MET A 107 7.37 -3.43 7.13
N VAL A 108 8.69 -3.31 7.28
CA VAL A 108 9.32 -2.75 8.49
C VAL A 108 8.90 -1.29 8.68
N PHE A 109 8.93 -0.47 7.62
CA PHE A 109 8.45 0.90 7.63
C PHE A 109 7.00 0.99 8.13
N ARG A 110 6.13 0.13 7.60
CA ARG A 110 4.73 0.06 8.01
C ARG A 110 4.58 -0.30 9.49
N VAL A 111 5.27 -1.34 9.95
CA VAL A 111 5.21 -1.80 11.35
C VAL A 111 5.71 -0.71 12.30
N LEU A 112 6.79 0.00 11.96
CA LEU A 112 7.37 1.04 12.80
C LEU A 112 6.54 2.33 12.80
N SER A 113 5.91 2.69 11.68
CA SER A 113 5.07 3.90 11.58
C SER A 113 3.68 3.69 12.18
N ARG A 114 3.16 2.47 12.20
CA ARG A 114 1.80 2.16 12.61
C ARG A 114 1.65 2.19 14.14
N LYS A 115 0.77 3.05 14.65
CA LYS A 115 0.40 3.11 16.07
C LYS A 115 -0.75 2.14 16.38
N HIS A 116 -1.76 2.04 15.49
CA HIS A 116 -2.78 1.00 15.54
C HIS A 116 -3.36 0.70 14.13
N VAL A 117 -3.96 -0.46 13.99
CA VAL A 117 -4.83 -0.85 12.87
C VAL A 117 -5.88 -1.82 13.41
N THR A 118 -7.15 -1.56 13.15
CA THR A 118 -8.26 -2.43 13.58
C THR A 118 -9.47 -2.24 12.66
N ALA A 119 -10.24 -3.30 12.44
CA ALA A 119 -11.50 -3.17 11.73
C ALA A 119 -12.50 -2.35 12.57
N TYR A 120 -13.27 -1.47 11.91
CA TYR A 120 -14.36 -0.77 12.61
C TYR A 120 -15.37 -1.76 13.17
N PRO A 121 -16.09 -1.38 14.26
CA PRO A 121 -17.21 -2.17 14.73
C PRO A 121 -18.17 -2.49 13.58
N HIS A 122 -18.68 -3.73 13.54
CA HIS A 122 -19.63 -4.23 12.53
C HIS A 122 -19.09 -4.37 11.09
N THR A 123 -17.83 -4.07 10.79
CA THR A 123 -17.25 -4.26 9.45
C THR A 123 -17.50 -5.69 8.94
N LYS A 124 -17.14 -6.71 9.73
CA LYS A 124 -17.33 -8.11 9.32
C LYS A 124 -18.80 -8.49 9.18
N GLU A 125 -19.64 -8.00 10.07
CA GLU A 125 -21.11 -8.27 10.05
C GLU A 125 -21.73 -7.71 8.77
N VAL A 126 -21.39 -6.49 8.38
CA VAL A 126 -21.88 -5.87 7.15
C VAL A 126 -21.41 -6.63 5.92
N LEU A 127 -20.13 -6.96 5.85
CA LEU A 127 -19.56 -7.70 4.71
C LEU A 127 -20.16 -9.11 4.61
N ALA A 128 -20.28 -9.84 5.74
CA ALA A 128 -20.92 -11.15 5.80
C ALA A 128 -22.37 -11.07 5.33
N PHE A 129 -23.14 -10.11 5.85
CA PHE A 129 -24.52 -9.91 5.46
C PHE A 129 -24.67 -9.64 3.96
N LEU A 130 -23.81 -8.83 3.34
CA LEU A 130 -23.82 -8.60 1.90
C LEU A 130 -23.53 -9.88 1.11
N LYS A 131 -22.55 -10.68 1.55
CA LYS A 131 -22.23 -11.96 0.91
C LYS A 131 -23.39 -12.96 1.01
N GLU A 132 -24.02 -13.09 2.18
CA GLU A 132 -25.21 -13.94 2.37
C GLU A 132 -26.39 -13.54 1.46
N GLN A 133 -26.46 -12.26 1.10
CA GLN A 133 -27.46 -11.78 0.15
C GLN A 133 -27.05 -11.97 -1.32
N GLY A 134 -25.94 -12.65 -1.59
CA GLY A 134 -25.44 -12.89 -2.94
C GLY A 134 -24.84 -11.65 -3.62
N CYS A 135 -24.45 -10.63 -2.85
CA CYS A 135 -23.78 -9.45 -3.40
C CYS A 135 -22.31 -9.74 -3.68
N ARG A 136 -21.77 -9.10 -4.70
CA ARG A 136 -20.32 -9.04 -4.98
C ARG A 136 -19.72 -7.85 -4.26
N ILE A 137 -18.55 -8.04 -3.69
CA ILE A 137 -17.86 -7.03 -2.89
C ILE A 137 -16.43 -6.87 -3.42
N TYR A 138 -16.07 -5.65 -3.77
CA TYR A 138 -14.76 -5.29 -4.27
C TYR A 138 -14.09 -4.31 -3.31
N LEU A 139 -12.78 -4.43 -3.15
CA LEU A 139 -11.97 -3.44 -2.46
C LEU A 139 -11.24 -2.57 -3.47
N LEU A 140 -11.35 -1.24 -3.35
CA LEU A 140 -10.63 -0.26 -4.16
C LEU A 140 -10.01 0.80 -3.25
N SER A 141 -8.73 0.68 -2.94
CA SER A 141 -8.07 1.51 -1.93
C SER A 141 -6.81 2.19 -2.45
N ASN A 142 -6.63 3.45 -2.05
CA ASN A 142 -5.35 4.15 -2.17
C ASN A 142 -4.41 3.61 -1.10
N ALA A 143 -3.66 2.56 -1.44
CA ALA A 143 -2.87 1.81 -0.47
C ALA A 143 -1.70 1.06 -1.14
N GLN A 144 -0.68 0.77 -0.34
CA GLN A 144 0.50 0.03 -0.77
C GLN A 144 0.28 -1.48 -0.58
N ALA A 145 0.32 -2.24 -1.65
CA ALA A 145 0.15 -3.70 -1.63
C ALA A 145 1.19 -4.38 -0.74
N ALA A 146 2.38 -3.83 -0.67
CA ALA A 146 3.51 -4.33 0.12
C ALA A 146 3.15 -4.69 1.57
N PHE A 147 2.20 -3.97 2.19
CA PHE A 147 1.78 -4.24 3.57
C PHE A 147 0.26 -4.34 3.75
N THR A 148 -0.54 -3.75 2.84
CA THR A 148 -2.00 -3.76 2.98
C THR A 148 -2.57 -5.17 2.83
N ASN A 149 -2.00 -6.00 1.96
CA ASN A 149 -2.39 -7.40 1.82
C ASN A 149 -2.28 -8.16 3.14
N ALA A 150 -1.17 -8.00 3.87
CA ALA A 150 -0.97 -8.63 5.18
C ALA A 150 -1.96 -8.09 6.23
N GLU A 151 -2.30 -6.80 6.18
CA GLU A 151 -3.27 -6.21 7.12
C GLU A 151 -4.71 -6.68 6.83
N ILE A 152 -5.09 -6.87 5.56
CA ILE A 152 -6.37 -7.50 5.18
C ILE A 152 -6.46 -8.91 5.76
N ASP A 153 -5.38 -9.69 5.67
CA ASP A 153 -5.31 -11.06 6.19
C ASP A 153 -5.32 -11.10 7.73
N LEU A 154 -4.55 -10.21 8.36
CA LEU A 154 -4.51 -10.06 9.82
C LEU A 154 -5.90 -9.84 10.42
N MET A 155 -6.73 -9.06 9.74
CA MET A 155 -8.11 -8.78 10.15
C MET A 155 -9.12 -9.81 9.66
N ALA A 156 -8.67 -10.86 8.94
CA ALA A 156 -9.51 -11.89 8.34
C ALA A 156 -10.65 -11.29 7.47
N LEU A 157 -10.32 -10.28 6.66
CA LEU A 157 -11.28 -9.61 5.77
C LEU A 157 -11.22 -10.12 4.33
N ARG A 158 -10.11 -10.75 3.91
CA ARG A 158 -9.93 -11.23 2.53
C ARG A 158 -11.08 -12.09 2.01
N PRO A 159 -11.65 -13.05 2.78
CA PRO A 159 -12.71 -13.93 2.28
C PRO A 159 -14.01 -13.23 1.86
N TYR A 160 -14.20 -11.98 2.27
CA TYR A 160 -15.39 -11.21 1.89
C TYR A 160 -15.27 -10.54 0.52
N PHE A 161 -14.05 -10.35 0.00
CA PHE A 161 -13.85 -9.66 -1.27
C PHE A 161 -13.78 -10.61 -2.45
N ASP A 162 -14.53 -10.31 -3.50
CA ASP A 162 -14.46 -11.01 -4.78
C ASP A 162 -13.21 -10.58 -5.58
N ALA A 163 -12.77 -9.32 -5.41
CA ALA A 163 -11.46 -8.83 -5.86
C ALA A 163 -10.96 -7.65 -5.03
N ILE A 164 -9.65 -7.44 -5.05
CA ILE A 164 -8.94 -6.40 -4.28
C ILE A 164 -8.06 -5.61 -5.25
N TYR A 165 -8.24 -4.29 -5.26
CA TYR A 165 -7.50 -3.34 -6.08
C TYR A 165 -6.79 -2.34 -5.16
N LEU A 166 -5.46 -2.35 -5.22
CA LEU A 166 -4.60 -1.45 -4.46
C LEU A 166 -3.86 -0.52 -5.42
N SER A 167 -3.82 0.76 -5.09
CA SER A 167 -3.28 1.79 -5.99
C SER A 167 -1.83 1.58 -6.38
N SER A 168 -1.00 1.02 -5.49
CA SER A 168 0.41 0.72 -5.81
C SER A 168 0.56 -0.31 -6.93
N ASP A 169 -0.34 -1.31 -7.02
CA ASP A 169 -0.32 -2.31 -8.10
C ASP A 169 -0.75 -1.70 -9.43
N ALA A 170 -1.72 -0.77 -9.40
CA ALA A 170 -2.21 -0.09 -10.59
C ALA A 170 -1.26 1.06 -11.05
N GLY A 171 -0.45 1.61 -10.14
CA GLY A 171 0.38 2.79 -10.37
C GLY A 171 -0.44 4.08 -10.59
N ILE A 172 -1.71 4.07 -10.18
CA ILE A 172 -2.65 5.20 -10.17
C ILE A 172 -3.54 5.09 -8.94
N CYS A 173 -4.02 6.23 -8.43
CA CYS A 173 -4.87 6.24 -7.24
C CYS A 173 -6.14 7.08 -7.45
N LYS A 174 -7.14 6.87 -6.59
CA LYS A 174 -8.32 7.76 -6.54
C LYS A 174 -7.88 9.21 -6.27
N PRO A 175 -8.46 10.20 -6.94
CA PRO A 175 -9.68 10.19 -7.74
C PRO A 175 -9.46 9.93 -9.26
N GLN A 176 -8.35 9.32 -9.70
CA GLN A 176 -8.13 8.98 -11.11
C GLN A 176 -9.24 8.04 -11.61
N PRO A 177 -10.04 8.43 -12.63
CA PRO A 177 -11.20 7.65 -13.07
C PRO A 177 -10.84 6.23 -13.55
N GLU A 178 -9.67 6.07 -14.17
CA GLU A 178 -9.18 4.80 -14.68
C GLU A 178 -9.02 3.75 -13.59
N PHE A 179 -8.76 4.16 -12.34
CA PHE A 179 -8.63 3.22 -11.23
C PHE A 179 -9.98 2.59 -10.86
N LEU A 180 -11.06 3.36 -10.86
CA LEU A 180 -12.41 2.80 -10.70
C LEU A 180 -12.83 2.01 -11.94
N LYS A 181 -12.52 2.53 -13.13
CA LYS A 181 -12.85 1.90 -14.40
C LYS A 181 -12.26 0.50 -14.51
N GLN A 182 -11.06 0.27 -13.98
CA GLN A 182 -10.45 -1.06 -13.95
C GLN A 182 -11.38 -2.08 -13.26
N VAL A 183 -11.97 -1.74 -12.11
CA VAL A 183 -12.93 -2.63 -11.43
C VAL A 183 -14.17 -2.89 -12.29
N LEU A 184 -14.69 -1.85 -12.94
CA LEU A 184 -15.89 -1.97 -13.78
C LEU A 184 -15.63 -2.87 -14.99
N ASP A 185 -14.52 -2.65 -15.69
CA ASP A 185 -14.15 -3.40 -16.89
C ASP A 185 -13.86 -4.88 -16.58
N ASP A 186 -13.07 -5.15 -15.52
CA ASP A 186 -12.71 -6.53 -15.13
C ASP A 186 -13.90 -7.40 -14.73
N HIS A 187 -14.98 -6.77 -14.27
CA HIS A 187 -16.17 -7.47 -13.77
C HIS A 187 -17.42 -7.23 -14.60
N GLY A 188 -17.33 -6.53 -15.74
CA GLY A 188 -18.46 -6.23 -16.62
C GLY A 188 -19.55 -5.42 -15.93
N LEU A 189 -19.17 -4.45 -15.09
CA LEU A 189 -20.08 -3.57 -14.36
C LEU A 189 -20.36 -2.28 -15.15
N ASN A 190 -21.58 -1.76 -15.05
CA ASN A 190 -22.02 -0.51 -15.68
C ASN A 190 -22.41 0.51 -14.62
#